data_b5ed6d72d4fb92a270c31de87ea42b86
#
_entry.id   b5ed6d72d4fb92a270c31de87ea42b86
#
_cell.length_a   1.000
_cell.length_b   1.000
_cell.length_c   1.000
_cell.angle_alpha   90.00
_cell.angle_beta   90.00
_cell.angle_gamma   90.00
#
_symmetry.space_group_name_H-M   'P 1'
#
loop_
_entity.id
_entity.type
_entity.pdbx_description
1 polymer ?
#
loop_
_entity_poly.entity_id
_entity_poly.type
_entity_poly.pdbx_seq_one_letter_code
_entity_poly.pdbx_strand_id
1 'polypeptide(L)'
;YKAAEEMLKQGLRVIAMGLYRGKWENEEELPQGIEPLYLISLEDGIRKNAKETLEYFYKEGVDVKVISGDHVKTVSMVAKKAGLHTWQKAIDMSELKGTVDYDELCENYSVFARVTPKQKQQLVMALKRKGHHVAMTGDGVNDLLALREADCSIAVAEGSDASRQISQIVLMESDFTHLPQVVLQGRRVINNVTRTAGVFFIKTIYSVLLTIFCLVINMPFPFIPIQITLIDAAMEAWPSFLTIFESDTRK
;
A
#
# COMPACT_ATOMS: atom_id res chain seq x y z
N TYR A 1 -33.93 -15.52 6.76
CA TYR A 1 -32.52 -15.93 6.93
C TYR A 1 -31.95 -16.55 5.64
N LYS A 2 -32.60 -17.57 5.01
CA LYS A 2 -32.09 -18.24 3.79
C LYS A 2 -31.84 -17.27 2.63
N ALA A 3 -32.75 -16.34 2.35
CA ALA A 3 -32.59 -15.36 1.30
C ALA A 3 -31.38 -14.42 1.54
N ALA A 4 -31.15 -14.00 2.79
CA ALA A 4 -30.00 -13.19 3.15
C ALA A 4 -28.69 -13.98 2.98
N GLU A 5 -28.66 -15.28 3.34
CA GLU A 5 -27.50 -16.12 3.13
C GLU A 5 -27.16 -16.33 1.64
N GLU A 6 -28.17 -16.46 0.79
CA GLU A 6 -27.95 -16.58 -0.66
C GLU A 6 -27.36 -15.29 -1.25
N MET A 7 -27.85 -14.12 -0.82
CA MET A 7 -27.31 -12.83 -1.22
C MET A 7 -25.86 -12.65 -0.74
N LEU A 8 -25.57 -13.02 0.52
CA LEU A 8 -24.21 -12.98 1.06
C LEU A 8 -23.25 -13.94 0.32
N LYS A 9 -23.73 -15.12 -0.11
CA LYS A 9 -22.93 -16.04 -0.94
C LYS A 9 -22.59 -15.47 -2.32
N GLN A 10 -23.40 -14.54 -2.83
CA GLN A 10 -23.12 -13.83 -4.08
C GLN A 10 -22.15 -12.63 -3.88
N GLY A 11 -21.75 -12.35 -2.64
CA GLY A 11 -20.84 -11.24 -2.31
C GLY A 11 -21.56 -9.91 -2.12
N LEU A 12 -22.87 -9.93 -1.96
CA LEU A 12 -23.68 -8.73 -1.72
C LEU A 12 -23.62 -8.33 -0.24
N ARG A 13 -23.59 -7.05 0.04
CA ARG A 13 -23.82 -6.51 1.37
C ARG A 13 -25.33 -6.48 1.61
N VAL A 14 -25.78 -7.10 2.69
CA VAL A 14 -27.22 -7.24 2.97
C VAL A 14 -27.59 -6.44 4.22
N ILE A 15 -28.55 -5.55 4.07
CA ILE A 15 -29.16 -4.79 5.16
C ILE A 15 -30.59 -5.29 5.32
N ALA A 16 -30.96 -5.69 6.55
CA ALA A 16 -32.32 -6.06 6.87
C ALA A 16 -33.05 -4.86 7.49
N MET A 17 -34.25 -4.55 7.00
CA MET A 17 -35.13 -3.55 7.55
C MET A 17 -36.31 -4.26 8.20
N GLY A 18 -36.60 -3.93 9.45
CA GLY A 18 -37.72 -4.51 10.21
C GLY A 18 -38.52 -3.45 10.98
N LEU A 19 -39.76 -3.78 11.31
CA LEU A 19 -40.64 -2.97 12.12
C LEU A 19 -40.70 -3.53 13.54
N TYR A 20 -40.48 -2.68 14.52
CA TYR A 20 -40.72 -2.98 15.94
C TYR A 20 -41.76 -2.05 16.49
N ARG A 21 -42.81 -2.61 17.12
CA ARG A 21 -43.95 -1.84 17.63
C ARG A 21 -43.90 -1.63 19.15
N GLY A 22 -42.83 -2.10 19.83
CA GLY A 22 -42.65 -1.97 21.27
C GLY A 22 -41.82 -0.74 21.65
N LYS A 23 -41.59 -0.57 22.96
CA LYS A 23 -40.61 0.39 23.47
C LYS A 23 -39.22 -0.25 23.40
N TRP A 24 -38.27 0.43 22.76
CA TRP A 24 -36.89 0.01 22.69
C TRP A 24 -36.11 0.61 23.87
N GLU A 25 -35.83 -0.21 24.87
CA GLU A 25 -35.24 0.24 26.15
C GLU A 25 -33.72 0.16 26.16
N ASN A 26 -33.11 -0.71 25.34
CA ASN A 26 -31.67 -0.87 25.23
C ASN A 26 -31.25 -0.72 23.78
N GLU A 27 -30.56 0.40 23.43
CA GLU A 27 -30.11 0.69 22.06
C GLU A 27 -28.94 -0.19 21.60
N GLU A 28 -28.27 -0.87 22.53
CA GLU A 28 -27.12 -1.75 22.21
C GLU A 28 -27.56 -3.15 21.76
N GLU A 29 -28.79 -3.57 22.05
CA GLU A 29 -29.32 -4.89 21.67
C GLU A 29 -30.56 -4.77 20.80
N LEU A 30 -30.63 -5.64 19.76
CA LEU A 30 -31.83 -5.69 18.94
C LEU A 30 -33.01 -6.26 19.73
N PRO A 31 -34.17 -5.58 19.76
CA PRO A 31 -35.33 -6.07 20.48
C PRO A 31 -35.85 -7.37 19.87
N GLN A 32 -36.39 -8.24 20.72
CA GLN A 32 -37.06 -9.45 20.24
C GLN A 32 -38.44 -9.10 19.63
N GLY A 33 -38.83 -9.82 18.57
CA GLY A 33 -40.14 -9.62 17.92
C GLY A 33 -40.12 -8.56 16.81
N ILE A 34 -38.97 -8.26 16.22
CA ILE A 34 -38.89 -7.43 15.00
C ILE A 34 -39.54 -8.19 13.83
N GLU A 35 -40.54 -7.56 13.21
CA GLU A 35 -41.16 -8.04 11.97
C GLU A 35 -40.24 -7.64 10.78
N PRO A 36 -39.62 -8.58 10.05
CA PRO A 36 -38.78 -8.24 8.90
C PRO A 36 -39.68 -7.73 7.77
N LEU A 37 -39.36 -6.53 7.23
CA LEU A 37 -40.09 -5.94 6.12
C LEU A 37 -39.37 -6.12 4.80
N TYR A 38 -38.08 -5.76 4.76
CA TYR A 38 -37.30 -5.75 3.52
C TYR A 38 -35.88 -6.24 3.77
N LEU A 39 -35.32 -6.90 2.73
CA LEU A 39 -33.89 -7.14 2.59
C LEU A 39 -33.39 -6.26 1.45
N ILE A 40 -32.43 -5.40 1.76
CA ILE A 40 -31.78 -4.51 0.79
C ILE A 40 -30.41 -5.09 0.49
N SER A 41 -30.16 -5.44 -0.75
CA SER A 41 -28.84 -5.89 -1.19
C SER A 41 -28.10 -4.75 -1.87
N LEU A 42 -26.86 -4.53 -1.46
CA LEU A 42 -25.96 -3.56 -2.05
C LEU A 42 -24.81 -4.33 -2.73
N GLU A 43 -24.51 -3.96 -3.97
CA GLU A 43 -23.37 -4.48 -4.70
C GLU A 43 -22.39 -3.35 -4.98
N ASP A 44 -21.16 -3.49 -4.50
CA ASP A 44 -20.09 -2.58 -4.86
C ASP A 44 -19.49 -3.00 -6.20
N GLY A 45 -19.45 -2.09 -7.14
CA GLY A 45 -18.83 -2.31 -8.44
C GLY A 45 -17.32 -2.47 -8.30
N ILE A 46 -16.77 -3.55 -8.87
CA ILE A 46 -15.33 -3.70 -8.98
C ILE A 46 -14.80 -2.70 -10.00
N ARG A 47 -13.73 -1.98 -9.68
CA ARG A 47 -13.07 -1.05 -10.60
C ARG A 47 -12.55 -1.80 -11.83
N LYS A 48 -12.72 -1.22 -13.03
CA LYS A 48 -12.43 -1.89 -14.30
C LYS A 48 -11.03 -2.47 -14.39
N ASN A 49 -10.03 -1.75 -13.88
CA ASN A 49 -8.61 -2.13 -13.97
C ASN A 49 -8.10 -2.87 -12.72
N ALA A 50 -8.98 -3.24 -11.76
CA ALA A 50 -8.57 -3.88 -10.51
C ALA A 50 -7.81 -5.19 -10.76
N LYS A 51 -8.31 -6.04 -11.67
CA LYS A 51 -7.69 -7.31 -12.02
C LYS A 51 -6.30 -7.12 -12.64
N GLU A 52 -6.17 -6.18 -13.58
CA GLU A 52 -4.88 -5.88 -14.23
C GLU A 52 -3.85 -5.35 -13.23
N THR A 53 -4.31 -4.52 -12.28
CA THR A 53 -3.46 -3.99 -11.21
C THR A 53 -2.95 -5.09 -10.29
N LEU A 54 -3.81 -6.02 -9.88
CA LEU A 54 -3.41 -7.17 -9.05
C LEU A 54 -2.43 -8.07 -9.81
N GLU A 55 -2.67 -8.35 -11.07
CA GLU A 55 -1.76 -9.12 -11.93
C GLU A 55 -0.38 -8.42 -12.08
N TYR A 56 -0.36 -7.09 -12.18
CA TYR A 56 0.87 -6.32 -12.17
C TYR A 56 1.64 -6.55 -10.87
N PHE A 57 0.99 -6.45 -9.70
CA PHE A 57 1.64 -6.67 -8.41
C PHE A 57 2.18 -8.10 -8.26
N TYR A 58 1.43 -9.11 -8.70
CA TYR A 58 1.94 -10.49 -8.69
C TYR A 58 3.19 -10.67 -9.56
N LYS A 59 3.24 -10.07 -10.75
CA LYS A 59 4.42 -10.07 -11.63
C LYS A 59 5.61 -9.36 -10.98
N GLU A 60 5.35 -8.35 -10.15
CA GLU A 60 6.35 -7.64 -9.37
C GLU A 60 6.81 -8.39 -8.11
N GLY A 61 6.20 -9.55 -7.80
CA GLY A 61 6.51 -10.34 -6.61
C GLY A 61 5.89 -9.79 -5.32
N VAL A 62 4.85 -8.96 -5.44
CA VAL A 62 4.13 -8.40 -4.28
C VAL A 62 3.04 -9.36 -3.83
N ASP A 63 3.05 -9.74 -2.54
CA ASP A 63 1.97 -10.48 -1.91
C ASP A 63 0.86 -9.52 -1.44
N VAL A 64 -0.30 -9.60 -2.10
CA VAL A 64 -1.43 -8.72 -1.81
C VAL A 64 -2.34 -9.34 -0.76
N LYS A 65 -2.60 -8.60 0.31
CA LYS A 65 -3.51 -8.97 1.37
C LYS A 65 -4.68 -8.00 1.47
N VAL A 66 -5.88 -8.52 1.74
CA VAL A 66 -7.10 -7.73 1.89
C VAL A 66 -7.53 -7.73 3.35
N ILE A 67 -7.70 -6.55 3.91
CA ILE A 67 -8.10 -6.35 5.31
C ILE A 67 -9.37 -5.51 5.34
N SER A 68 -10.47 -6.06 5.86
CA SER A 68 -11.78 -5.39 5.88
C SER A 68 -12.51 -5.56 7.21
N GLY A 69 -13.37 -4.61 7.53
CA GLY A 69 -14.35 -4.72 8.62
C GLY A 69 -15.59 -5.53 8.26
N ASP A 70 -15.80 -5.86 6.97
CA ASP A 70 -16.98 -6.55 6.49
C ASP A 70 -16.92 -8.08 6.73
N HIS A 71 -18.05 -8.74 6.47
CA HIS A 71 -18.22 -10.17 6.67
C HIS A 71 -17.33 -10.98 5.72
N VAL A 72 -16.75 -12.10 6.19
CA VAL A 72 -15.77 -12.92 5.47
C VAL A 72 -16.25 -13.38 4.08
N LYS A 73 -17.52 -13.79 3.95
CA LYS A 73 -18.08 -14.22 2.66
C LYS A 73 -18.10 -13.08 1.64
N THR A 74 -18.50 -11.87 2.07
CA THR A 74 -18.53 -10.68 1.21
C THR A 74 -17.13 -10.31 0.76
N VAL A 75 -16.18 -10.18 1.70
CA VAL A 75 -14.80 -9.78 1.40
C VAL A 75 -14.12 -10.79 0.47
N SER A 76 -14.28 -12.09 0.72
CA SER A 76 -13.70 -13.15 -0.13
C SER A 76 -14.27 -13.12 -1.55
N MET A 77 -15.57 -12.87 -1.71
CA MET A 77 -16.19 -12.80 -3.03
C MET A 77 -15.80 -11.54 -3.80
N VAL A 78 -15.68 -10.40 -3.11
CA VAL A 78 -15.14 -9.16 -3.70
C VAL A 78 -13.69 -9.36 -4.12
N ALA A 79 -12.85 -9.95 -3.26
CA ALA A 79 -11.46 -10.28 -3.57
C ALA A 79 -11.34 -11.21 -4.79
N LYS A 80 -12.20 -12.25 -4.88
CA LYS A 80 -12.29 -13.14 -6.04
C LYS A 80 -12.64 -12.38 -7.32
N LYS A 81 -13.70 -11.57 -7.28
CA LYS A 81 -14.14 -10.76 -8.42
C LYS A 81 -13.05 -9.77 -8.86
N ALA A 82 -12.30 -9.21 -7.92
CA ALA A 82 -11.18 -8.31 -8.17
C ALA A 82 -9.95 -9.01 -8.77
N GLY A 83 -9.87 -10.36 -8.68
CA GLY A 83 -8.76 -11.14 -9.23
C GLY A 83 -7.68 -11.54 -8.23
N LEU A 84 -7.95 -11.48 -6.92
CA LEU A 84 -7.01 -11.97 -5.91
C LEU A 84 -6.87 -13.50 -6.02
N HIS A 85 -5.68 -14.01 -6.32
CA HIS A 85 -5.43 -15.44 -6.53
C HIS A 85 -5.68 -16.27 -5.25
N THR A 86 -5.38 -15.70 -4.11
CA THR A 86 -5.46 -16.35 -2.79
C THR A 86 -6.75 -16.04 -2.03
N TRP A 87 -7.82 -15.63 -2.70
CA TRP A 87 -9.10 -15.24 -2.11
C TRP A 87 -9.73 -16.27 -1.17
N GLN A 88 -9.42 -17.57 -1.38
CA GLN A 88 -9.91 -18.68 -0.56
C GLN A 88 -9.24 -18.74 0.82
N LYS A 89 -8.02 -18.16 0.96
CA LYS A 89 -7.30 -18.06 2.23
C LYS A 89 -7.88 -16.90 3.06
N ALA A 90 -9.11 -17.07 3.50
CA ALA A 90 -9.87 -16.06 4.23
C ALA A 90 -10.12 -16.48 5.68
N ILE A 91 -10.07 -15.52 6.59
CA ILE A 91 -10.34 -15.72 8.01
C ILE A 91 -11.26 -14.64 8.57
N ASP A 92 -12.16 -15.01 9.48
CA ASP A 92 -12.98 -14.09 10.27
C ASP A 92 -12.25 -13.80 11.59
N MET A 93 -11.74 -12.57 11.73
CA MET A 93 -10.96 -12.17 12.90
C MET A 93 -11.81 -12.01 14.18
N SER A 94 -13.14 -11.95 14.07
CA SER A 94 -14.04 -11.87 15.22
C SER A 94 -14.23 -13.23 15.92
N GLU A 95 -13.95 -14.33 15.23
CA GLU A 95 -14.08 -15.70 15.78
C GLU A 95 -12.85 -16.12 16.59
N LEU A 96 -11.75 -15.38 16.48
CA LEU A 96 -10.51 -15.70 17.19
C LEU A 96 -10.63 -15.35 18.68
N LYS A 97 -10.42 -16.37 19.53
CA LYS A 97 -10.46 -16.24 21.00
C LYS A 97 -9.08 -16.51 21.59
N GLY A 98 -8.71 -15.77 22.62
CA GLY A 98 -7.44 -15.96 23.32
C GLY A 98 -6.26 -15.24 22.70
N THR A 99 -5.06 -15.76 22.90
CA THR A 99 -3.82 -15.18 22.36
C THR A 99 -3.71 -15.54 20.88
N VAL A 100 -3.72 -14.51 20.03
CA VAL A 100 -3.68 -14.66 18.58
C VAL A 100 -2.23 -14.56 18.11
N ASP A 101 -1.75 -15.56 17.38
CA ASP A 101 -0.46 -15.51 16.69
C ASP A 101 -0.64 -14.86 15.31
N TYR A 102 -0.36 -13.55 15.25
CA TYR A 102 -0.45 -12.77 14.01
C TYR A 102 0.62 -13.14 12.99
N ASP A 103 1.76 -13.69 13.42
CA ASP A 103 2.85 -14.07 12.53
C ASP A 103 2.44 -15.31 11.71
N GLU A 104 1.79 -16.29 12.35
CA GLU A 104 1.20 -17.45 11.67
C GLU A 104 0.03 -17.06 10.77
N LEU A 105 -0.85 -16.16 11.24
CA LEU A 105 -1.99 -15.70 10.46
C LEU A 105 -1.58 -15.02 9.15
N CYS A 106 -0.54 -14.19 9.18
CA CYS A 106 -0.06 -13.48 8.00
C CYS A 106 0.54 -14.42 6.94
N GLU A 107 1.06 -15.59 7.33
CA GLU A 107 1.56 -16.59 6.39
C GLU A 107 0.43 -17.41 5.74
N ASN A 108 -0.57 -17.79 6.54
CA ASN A 108 -1.60 -18.72 6.12
C ASN A 108 -2.77 -18.07 5.38
N TYR A 109 -3.05 -16.77 5.67
CA TYR A 109 -4.22 -16.08 5.15
C TYR A 109 -3.85 -14.85 4.32
N SER A 110 -4.71 -14.54 3.36
CA SER A 110 -4.59 -13.37 2.49
C SER A 110 -5.81 -12.44 2.58
N VAL A 111 -6.93 -12.92 3.13
CA VAL A 111 -8.15 -12.14 3.31
C VAL A 111 -8.54 -12.16 4.79
N PHE A 112 -8.53 -10.99 5.40
CA PHE A 112 -8.87 -10.81 6.81
C PHE A 112 -10.18 -10.02 6.91
N ALA A 113 -11.20 -10.62 7.50
CA ALA A 113 -12.54 -10.04 7.64
C ALA A 113 -12.84 -9.68 9.10
N ARG A 114 -13.77 -8.75 9.32
CA ARG A 114 -14.18 -8.25 10.65
C ARG A 114 -13.00 -7.80 11.52
N VAL A 115 -12.05 -7.14 10.89
CA VAL A 115 -10.81 -6.71 11.52
C VAL A 115 -11.00 -5.39 12.27
N THR A 116 -10.63 -5.35 13.54
CA THR A 116 -10.60 -4.12 14.34
C THR A 116 -9.37 -3.27 14.01
N PRO A 117 -9.36 -1.95 14.32
CA PRO A 117 -8.20 -1.08 14.08
C PRO A 117 -6.89 -1.58 14.72
N LYS A 118 -6.98 -2.12 15.94
CA LYS A 118 -5.81 -2.73 16.62
C LYS A 118 -5.31 -3.98 15.91
N GLN A 119 -6.22 -4.82 15.44
CA GLN A 119 -5.83 -6.02 14.69
C GLN A 119 -5.19 -5.67 13.35
N LYS A 120 -5.66 -4.61 12.65
CA LYS A 120 -5.00 -4.10 11.43
C LYS A 120 -3.54 -3.72 11.71
N GLN A 121 -3.30 -2.98 12.79
CA GLN A 121 -1.94 -2.63 13.23
C GLN A 121 -1.09 -3.88 13.51
N GLN A 122 -1.63 -4.86 14.25
CA GLN A 122 -0.89 -6.08 14.59
C GLN A 122 -0.53 -6.91 13.35
N LEU A 123 -1.41 -6.98 12.34
CA LEU A 123 -1.11 -7.63 11.07
C LEU A 123 0.06 -6.96 10.34
N VAL A 124 0.07 -5.62 10.26
CA VAL A 124 1.18 -4.87 9.66
C VAL A 124 2.49 -5.12 10.43
N MET A 125 2.45 -5.03 11.77
CA MET A 125 3.62 -5.30 12.62
C MET A 125 4.14 -6.73 12.45
N ALA A 126 3.25 -7.72 12.33
CA ALA A 126 3.62 -9.11 12.11
C ALA A 126 4.36 -9.30 10.79
N LEU A 127 3.86 -8.74 9.70
CA LEU A 127 4.52 -8.76 8.40
C LEU A 127 5.92 -8.13 8.46
N LYS A 128 6.07 -6.99 9.15
CA LYS A 128 7.37 -6.32 9.34
C LYS A 128 8.34 -7.16 10.17
N ARG A 129 7.88 -7.82 11.25
CA ARG A 129 8.72 -8.74 12.06
C ARG A 129 9.26 -9.90 11.23
N LYS A 130 8.50 -10.36 10.23
CA LYS A 130 8.91 -11.39 9.27
C LYS A 130 9.90 -10.87 8.20
N GLY A 131 10.26 -9.59 8.24
CA GLY A 131 11.21 -8.97 7.30
C GLY A 131 10.60 -8.50 5.99
N HIS A 132 9.26 -8.42 5.90
CA HIS A 132 8.59 -7.86 4.73
C HIS A 132 8.56 -6.33 4.79
N HIS A 133 8.73 -5.69 3.62
CA HIS A 133 8.39 -4.28 3.45
C HIS A 133 6.89 -4.15 3.16
N VAL A 134 6.18 -3.41 4.00
CA VAL A 134 4.72 -3.35 3.99
C VAL A 134 4.24 -2.00 3.48
N ALA A 135 3.49 -2.02 2.36
CA ALA A 135 2.67 -0.90 1.94
C ALA A 135 1.23 -1.09 2.44
N MET A 136 0.65 -0.08 3.07
CA MET A 136 -0.73 -0.09 3.56
C MET A 136 -1.54 0.98 2.88
N THR A 137 -2.67 0.59 2.28
CA THR A 137 -3.65 1.52 1.73
C THR A 137 -4.88 1.57 2.64
N GLY A 138 -5.31 2.77 3.02
CA GLY A 138 -6.49 2.97 3.86
C GLY A 138 -7.17 4.31 3.60
N ASP A 139 -8.47 4.37 3.88
CA ASP A 139 -9.32 5.55 3.63
C ASP A 139 -9.88 6.17 4.92
N GLY A 140 -9.97 5.39 5.98
CA GLY A 140 -10.68 5.75 7.19
C GLY A 140 -9.81 6.01 8.42
N VAL A 141 -10.45 6.58 9.44
CA VAL A 141 -9.86 6.76 10.78
C VAL A 141 -9.48 5.41 11.40
N ASN A 142 -10.17 4.34 11.01
CA ASN A 142 -9.91 2.97 11.48
C ASN A 142 -8.59 2.39 10.96
N ASP A 143 -7.98 3.02 9.95
CA ASP A 143 -6.73 2.58 9.33
C ASP A 143 -5.51 3.32 9.87
N LEU A 144 -5.70 4.39 10.65
CA LEU A 144 -4.63 5.27 11.11
C LEU A 144 -3.48 4.53 11.80
N LEU A 145 -3.80 3.57 12.69
CA LEU A 145 -2.79 2.80 13.39
C LEU A 145 -1.95 1.93 12.45
N ALA A 146 -2.61 1.28 11.47
CA ALA A 146 -1.95 0.45 10.48
C ALA A 146 -1.14 1.28 9.48
N LEU A 147 -1.67 2.43 9.04
CA LEU A 147 -0.97 3.36 8.16
C LEU A 147 0.32 3.89 8.79
N ARG A 148 0.31 4.21 10.10
CA ARG A 148 1.50 4.69 10.82
C ARG A 148 2.58 3.63 10.96
N GLU A 149 2.20 2.36 11.06
CA GLU A 149 3.14 1.24 11.18
C GLU A 149 3.75 0.82 9.86
N ALA A 150 3.05 1.02 8.74
CA ALA A 150 3.51 0.61 7.42
C ALA A 150 4.79 1.33 7.00
N ASP A 151 5.62 0.67 6.19
CA ASP A 151 6.83 1.28 5.60
C ASP A 151 6.45 2.26 4.49
N CYS A 152 5.34 2.02 3.81
CA CYS A 152 4.74 2.94 2.85
C CYS A 152 3.23 3.05 3.12
N SER A 153 2.79 4.24 3.55
CA SER A 153 1.39 4.53 3.82
C SER A 153 0.76 5.29 2.67
N ILE A 154 -0.41 4.82 2.24
CA ILE A 154 -1.14 5.33 1.08
C ILE A 154 -2.58 5.66 1.50
N ALA A 155 -2.97 6.92 1.39
CA ALA A 155 -4.35 7.36 1.60
C ALA A 155 -5.03 7.66 0.27
N VAL A 156 -6.35 7.71 0.30
CA VAL A 156 -7.17 8.19 -0.83
C VAL A 156 -7.72 9.57 -0.54
N ALA A 157 -7.92 10.40 -1.56
CA ALA A 157 -8.34 11.80 -1.41
C ALA A 157 -9.70 11.94 -0.72
N GLU A 158 -10.62 11.00 -0.96
CA GLU A 158 -11.95 10.95 -0.33
C GLU A 158 -11.91 10.41 1.12
N GLY A 159 -10.75 9.94 1.57
CA GLY A 159 -10.55 9.44 2.93
C GLY A 159 -10.56 10.55 3.99
N SER A 160 -10.37 10.15 5.25
CA SER A 160 -10.33 11.09 6.37
C SER A 160 -9.13 12.05 6.27
N ASP A 161 -9.30 13.29 6.76
CA ASP A 161 -8.19 14.26 6.83
C ASP A 161 -6.99 13.70 7.61
N ALA A 162 -7.27 12.95 8.69
CA ALA A 162 -6.25 12.33 9.50
C ALA A 162 -5.44 11.28 8.71
N SER A 163 -6.08 10.43 7.90
CA SER A 163 -5.38 9.45 7.07
C SER A 163 -4.53 10.12 6.01
N ARG A 164 -5.02 11.20 5.39
CA ARG A 164 -4.23 11.99 4.40
C ARG A 164 -3.00 12.65 5.01
N GLN A 165 -3.12 13.21 6.22
CA GLN A 165 -2.01 13.91 6.89
C GLN A 165 -0.88 12.98 7.32
N ILE A 166 -1.18 11.72 7.69
CA ILE A 166 -0.15 10.78 8.14
C ILE A 166 0.43 9.92 7.03
N SER A 167 -0.21 9.90 5.86
CA SER A 167 0.21 9.05 4.74
C SER A 167 1.30 9.73 3.91
N GLN A 168 2.24 8.91 3.41
CA GLN A 168 3.33 9.36 2.56
C GLN A 168 2.88 9.63 1.12
N ILE A 169 1.82 8.93 0.69
CA ILE A 169 1.24 9.06 -0.65
C ILE A 169 -0.26 9.30 -0.50
N VAL A 170 -0.82 10.21 -1.30
CA VAL A 170 -2.26 10.43 -1.41
C VAL A 170 -2.70 10.23 -2.86
N LEU A 171 -3.62 9.28 -3.09
CA LEU A 171 -4.21 9.02 -4.39
C LEU A 171 -5.36 9.99 -4.63
N MET A 172 -5.14 11.00 -5.47
CA MET A 172 -6.10 12.10 -5.68
C MET A 172 -7.42 11.63 -6.33
N GLU A 173 -7.40 10.59 -7.15
CA GLU A 173 -8.59 10.02 -7.78
C GLU A 173 -9.22 8.88 -6.96
N SER A 174 -8.73 8.66 -5.73
CA SER A 174 -9.19 7.59 -4.83
C SER A 174 -9.19 6.20 -5.49
N ASP A 175 -8.27 5.97 -6.42
CA ASP A 175 -8.18 4.76 -7.22
C ASP A 175 -6.82 4.08 -7.09
N PHE A 176 -6.80 2.90 -6.44
CA PHE A 176 -5.58 2.10 -6.27
C PHE A 176 -5.01 1.57 -7.60
N THR A 177 -5.79 1.58 -8.68
CA THR A 177 -5.33 1.13 -10.00
C THR A 177 -4.25 2.04 -10.61
N HIS A 178 -4.02 3.22 -10.02
CA HIS A 178 -2.91 4.11 -10.37
C HIS A 178 -1.58 3.74 -9.70
N LEU A 179 -1.57 2.85 -8.70
CA LEU A 179 -0.34 2.45 -8.00
C LEU A 179 0.76 1.89 -8.91
N PRO A 180 0.49 1.11 -9.96
CA PRO A 180 1.54 0.69 -10.91
C PRO A 180 2.32 1.87 -11.51
N GLN A 181 1.62 2.97 -11.82
CA GLN A 181 2.26 4.18 -12.34
C GLN A 181 3.15 4.85 -11.29
N VAL A 182 2.71 4.88 -10.01
CA VAL A 182 3.52 5.39 -8.89
C VAL A 182 4.81 4.59 -8.74
N VAL A 183 4.73 3.25 -8.82
CA VAL A 183 5.92 2.37 -8.77
C VAL A 183 6.87 2.65 -9.92
N LEU A 184 6.37 2.81 -11.16
CA LEU A 184 7.19 3.13 -12.32
C LEU A 184 7.88 4.49 -12.20
N GLN A 185 7.18 5.51 -11.67
CA GLN A 185 7.79 6.82 -11.41
C GLN A 185 8.85 6.74 -10.31
N GLY A 186 8.60 5.98 -9.24
CA GLY A 186 9.59 5.72 -8.19
C GLY A 186 10.87 5.09 -8.75
N ARG A 187 10.76 4.08 -9.63
CA ARG A 187 11.91 3.47 -10.31
C ARG A 187 12.68 4.48 -11.14
N ARG A 188 11.98 5.28 -11.94
CA ARG A 188 12.60 6.34 -12.73
C ARG A 188 13.43 7.29 -11.86
N VAL A 189 12.88 7.74 -10.73
CA VAL A 189 13.58 8.62 -9.80
C VAL A 189 14.82 7.95 -9.23
N ILE A 190 14.71 6.70 -8.74
CA ILE A 190 15.83 5.94 -8.16
C ILE A 190 16.92 5.75 -9.22
N ASN A 191 16.59 5.34 -10.44
CA ASN A 191 17.55 5.10 -11.51
C ASN A 191 18.28 6.40 -11.89
N ASN A 192 17.56 7.51 -12.00
CA ASN A 192 18.14 8.81 -12.31
C ASN A 192 19.07 9.29 -11.18
N VAL A 193 18.65 9.18 -9.92
CA VAL A 193 19.47 9.54 -8.76
C VAL A 193 20.73 8.68 -8.68
N THR A 194 20.59 7.35 -8.86
CA THR A 194 21.73 6.42 -8.83
C THR A 194 22.74 6.74 -9.94
N ARG A 195 22.28 7.03 -11.14
CA ARG A 195 23.13 7.41 -12.27
C ARG A 195 23.88 8.71 -11.99
N THR A 196 23.16 9.74 -11.54
CA THR A 196 23.76 11.02 -11.16
C THR A 196 24.78 10.86 -10.05
N ALA A 197 24.45 10.12 -8.99
CA ALA A 197 25.37 9.82 -7.90
C ALA A 197 26.65 9.10 -8.42
N GLY A 198 26.50 8.19 -9.39
CA GLY A 198 27.65 7.51 -10.03
C GLY A 198 28.64 8.49 -10.66
N VAL A 199 28.15 9.51 -11.36
CA VAL A 199 29.03 10.56 -11.97
C VAL A 199 29.78 11.32 -10.88
N PHE A 200 29.12 11.73 -9.79
CA PHE A 200 29.75 12.39 -8.66
C PHE A 200 30.82 11.53 -7.98
N PHE A 201 30.55 10.23 -7.80
CA PHE A 201 31.53 9.31 -7.21
C PHE A 201 32.78 9.13 -8.09
N ILE A 202 32.62 9.00 -9.41
CA ILE A 202 33.75 8.90 -10.35
C ILE A 202 34.64 10.11 -10.23
N LYS A 203 34.06 11.31 -10.19
CA LYS A 203 34.81 12.56 -10.02
C LYS A 203 35.57 12.57 -8.69
N THR A 204 34.93 12.24 -7.60
CA THR A 204 35.55 12.24 -6.27
C THR A 204 36.74 11.31 -6.24
N ILE A 205 36.60 10.08 -6.76
CA ILE A 205 37.67 9.11 -6.83
C ILE A 205 38.81 9.64 -7.70
N TYR A 206 38.52 10.17 -8.89
CA TYR A 206 39.49 10.76 -9.78
C TYR A 206 40.26 11.89 -9.09
N SER A 207 39.61 12.82 -8.42
CA SER A 207 40.24 13.97 -7.74
C SER A 207 41.17 13.50 -6.61
N VAL A 208 40.74 12.50 -5.83
CA VAL A 208 41.57 11.92 -4.76
C VAL A 208 42.81 11.24 -5.34
N LEU A 209 42.65 10.42 -6.36
CA LEU A 209 43.79 9.73 -7.01
C LEU A 209 44.76 10.73 -7.62
N LEU A 210 44.26 11.77 -8.29
CA LEU A 210 45.11 12.82 -8.87
C LEU A 210 45.86 13.57 -7.78
N THR A 211 45.22 13.88 -6.66
CA THR A 211 45.88 14.54 -5.53
C THR A 211 47.00 13.70 -4.94
N ILE A 212 46.76 12.40 -4.73
CA ILE A 212 47.76 11.45 -4.24
C ILE A 212 48.94 11.35 -5.23
N PHE A 213 48.63 11.26 -6.52
CA PHE A 213 49.64 11.20 -7.57
C PHE A 213 50.53 12.44 -7.56
N CYS A 214 49.96 13.65 -7.49
CA CYS A 214 50.70 14.89 -7.41
C CYS A 214 51.60 14.95 -6.16
N LEU A 215 51.13 14.46 -5.02
CA LEU A 215 51.91 14.38 -3.79
C LEU A 215 53.13 13.43 -3.93
N VAL A 216 52.93 12.26 -4.53
CA VAL A 216 53.99 11.28 -4.71
C VAL A 216 55.10 11.80 -5.64
N ILE A 217 54.72 12.54 -6.70
CA ILE A 217 55.71 13.06 -7.68
C ILE A 217 56.24 14.43 -7.22
N ASN A 218 55.72 14.99 -6.12
CA ASN A 218 56.07 16.32 -5.63
C ASN A 218 55.78 17.44 -6.65
N MET A 219 54.65 17.33 -7.37
CA MET A 219 54.21 18.32 -8.34
C MET A 219 53.00 19.11 -7.80
N PRO A 220 52.83 20.38 -8.17
CA PRO A 220 51.64 21.13 -7.83
C PRO A 220 50.39 20.51 -8.50
N PHE A 221 49.22 20.73 -7.88
CA PHE A 221 47.96 20.26 -8.45
C PHE A 221 47.72 20.95 -9.81
N PRO A 222 47.38 20.20 -10.88
CA PRO A 222 47.42 20.70 -12.25
C PRO A 222 46.26 21.65 -12.62
N PHE A 223 45.21 21.73 -11.80
CA PHE A 223 44.04 22.54 -12.09
C PHE A 223 43.89 23.70 -11.10
N ILE A 224 43.53 24.85 -11.63
CA ILE A 224 43.07 25.99 -10.82
C ILE A 224 41.55 25.90 -10.59
N PRO A 225 40.98 26.54 -9.54
CA PRO A 225 39.59 26.40 -9.18
C PRO A 225 38.60 26.68 -10.32
N ILE A 226 38.88 27.68 -11.17
CA ILE A 226 37.98 28.02 -12.29
C ILE A 226 37.91 26.88 -13.34
N GLN A 227 39.04 26.18 -13.58
CA GLN A 227 39.05 25.06 -14.50
C GLN A 227 38.24 23.88 -13.95
N ILE A 228 38.35 23.61 -12.64
CA ILE A 228 37.54 22.59 -11.98
C ILE A 228 36.06 22.92 -12.12
N THR A 229 35.66 24.18 -11.89
CA THR A 229 34.26 24.59 -12.04
C THR A 229 33.74 24.39 -13.46
N LEU A 230 34.54 24.67 -14.48
CA LEU A 230 34.17 24.43 -15.88
C LEU A 230 34.05 22.93 -16.20
N ILE A 231 34.94 22.12 -15.66
CA ILE A 231 34.90 20.66 -15.80
C ILE A 231 33.62 20.12 -15.13
N ASP A 232 33.33 20.60 -13.93
CA ASP A 232 32.12 20.21 -13.18
C ASP A 232 30.83 20.57 -13.94
N ALA A 233 30.79 21.77 -14.50
CA ALA A 233 29.62 22.20 -15.28
C ALA A 233 29.43 21.31 -16.53
N ALA A 234 30.50 20.96 -17.21
CA ALA A 234 30.43 20.15 -18.43
C ALA A 234 30.21 18.65 -18.17
N MET A 235 30.84 18.08 -17.13
CA MET A 235 30.85 16.63 -16.89
C MET A 235 29.80 16.18 -15.85
N GLU A 236 29.36 17.04 -14.96
CA GLU A 236 28.38 16.70 -13.92
C GLU A 236 27.05 17.41 -14.12
N ALA A 237 27.05 18.74 -14.17
CA ALA A 237 25.81 19.49 -14.17
C ALA A 237 25.00 19.25 -15.46
N TRP A 238 25.65 19.31 -16.62
CA TRP A 238 24.96 19.14 -17.90
C TRP A 238 24.45 17.69 -18.10
N PRO A 239 25.23 16.62 -17.94
CA PRO A 239 24.71 15.25 -18.03
C PRO A 239 23.63 14.95 -16.99
N SER A 240 23.78 15.41 -15.73
CA SER A 240 22.77 15.24 -14.69
C SER A 240 21.46 15.93 -15.04
N PHE A 241 21.50 17.11 -15.63
CA PHE A 241 20.32 17.79 -16.13
C PHE A 241 19.62 16.98 -17.24
N LEU A 242 20.36 16.40 -18.17
CA LEU A 242 19.80 15.60 -19.26
C LEU A 242 19.16 14.30 -18.75
N THR A 243 19.70 13.68 -17.69
CA THR A 243 19.12 12.46 -17.11
C THR A 243 17.71 12.65 -16.54
N ILE A 244 17.32 13.89 -16.19
CA ILE A 244 15.95 14.20 -15.72
C ILE A 244 14.91 13.84 -16.80
N PHE A 245 15.26 14.00 -18.07
CA PHE A 245 14.36 13.70 -19.19
C PHE A 245 14.35 12.23 -19.58
N GLU A 246 15.24 11.42 -19.03
CA GLU A 246 15.33 10.00 -19.37
C GLU A 246 14.29 9.20 -18.58
N SER A 247 13.54 8.35 -19.31
CA SER A 247 12.46 7.51 -18.74
C SER A 247 12.99 6.09 -18.49
N ASP A 248 13.94 5.95 -17.55
CA ASP A 248 14.49 4.64 -17.19
C ASP A 248 13.65 4.02 -16.05
N THR A 249 12.84 3.03 -16.38
CA THR A 249 11.96 2.30 -15.44
C THR A 249 12.43 0.87 -15.16
N ARG A 250 13.66 0.52 -15.51
CA ARG A 250 14.23 -0.83 -15.28
C ARG A 250 14.28 -1.18 -13.79
N LYS A 251 14.18 -2.49 -13.50
CA LYS A 251 14.40 -3.03 -12.14
C LYS A 251 15.85 -2.99 -11.74
#